data_0b867d8bfbacbf5b2379c0a2cf0a7654
#
_entry.id   0b867d8bfbacbf5b2379c0a2cf0a7654
#
_cell.length_a   1.000
_cell.length_b   1.000
_cell.length_c   1.000
_cell.angle_alpha   90.00
_cell.angle_beta   90.00
_cell.angle_gamma   90.00
#
_symmetry.space_group_name_H-M   'P 1'
#
loop_
_entity.id
_entity.type
_entity.pdbx_description
1 polymer ?
#
loop_
_entity_poly.entity_id
_entity_poly.type
_entity_poly.pdbx_seq_one_letter_code
_entity_poly.pdbx_strand_id
1 'polypeptide(L)'
;MRAFLSILTAWVALCLTSATALAQSPVPIGNAACKTCHVKYEGHKVNVFHSDCLACHTPEAKHLAEGGKGTMQFPTADNCLSCHKNNDHKRMNWAFSEHKKAKLECRDCHGIHAPKIKELNVGMWKSDTNSALCMSCHKDVAARMNMPSHHPVKEGGLSCTSCHDPHGSKNTSLAGKNELCFKCHQNVRGPKVFEHAPVVEDCTYCHNPHGSPNRRLLQLAQP
;
A
#
# COMPACT_ATOMS: atom_id res chain seq x y z
N MET A 1 28.95 -11.41 92.58
CA MET A 1 28.94 -10.02 92.05
C MET A 1 29.08 -10.11 90.57
N ARG A 2 28.06 -9.70 89.93
CA ARG A 2 27.79 -9.36 88.48
C ARG A 2 28.64 -10.02 87.43
N ALA A 3 28.05 -11.08 86.81
CA ALA A 3 28.46 -11.64 85.52
C ALA A 3 27.89 -10.81 84.40
N PHE A 4 28.78 -10.43 83.46
CA PHE A 4 28.36 -9.84 82.18
C PHE A 4 28.25 -10.92 81.11
N LEU A 5 27.05 -11.14 80.65
CA LEU A 5 26.73 -12.09 79.59
C LEU A 5 26.87 -11.31 78.25
N SER A 6 27.88 -11.69 77.45
CA SER A 6 28.09 -11.15 76.11
C SER A 6 27.33 -11.98 75.11
N ILE A 7 26.31 -11.41 74.50
CA ILE A 7 25.53 -12.01 73.41
C ILE A 7 26.25 -11.69 72.09
N LEU A 8 26.84 -12.71 71.47
CA LEU A 8 27.40 -12.64 70.13
C LEU A 8 26.23 -12.81 69.14
N THR A 9 25.83 -11.74 68.51
CA THR A 9 24.88 -11.78 67.40
C THR A 9 25.68 -12.06 66.11
N ALA A 10 25.52 -13.26 65.56
CA ALA A 10 26.02 -13.60 64.26
C ALA A 10 25.14 -12.99 63.15
N TRP A 11 25.66 -12.03 62.43
CA TRP A 11 25.05 -11.53 61.19
C TRP A 11 25.33 -12.51 60.06
N VAL A 12 24.29 -13.23 59.65
CA VAL A 12 24.31 -13.99 58.39
C VAL A 12 24.02 -13.01 57.29
N ALA A 13 25.06 -12.61 56.56
CA ALA A 13 24.92 -11.85 55.32
C ALA A 13 24.42 -12.76 54.22
N LEU A 14 23.12 -12.70 53.95
CA LEU A 14 22.52 -13.36 52.79
C LEU A 14 22.88 -12.57 51.50
N CYS A 15 23.93 -12.99 50.84
CA CYS A 15 24.25 -12.47 49.51
C CYS A 15 23.20 -12.96 48.50
N LEU A 16 22.17 -12.13 48.31
CA LEU A 16 21.30 -12.23 47.15
C LEU A 16 22.08 -11.84 45.87
N THR A 17 22.65 -12.80 45.21
CA THR A 17 23.16 -12.62 43.86
C THR A 17 21.96 -12.43 42.92
N SER A 18 21.59 -11.18 42.69
CA SER A 18 20.68 -10.83 41.61
C SER A 18 21.40 -11.16 40.30
N ALA A 19 21.08 -12.32 39.74
CA ALA A 19 21.42 -12.62 38.35
C ALA A 19 20.63 -11.64 37.47
N THR A 20 21.25 -10.50 37.14
CA THR A 20 20.79 -9.65 36.06
C THR A 20 20.94 -10.48 34.78
N ALA A 21 19.80 -11.03 34.31
CA ALA A 21 19.75 -11.56 32.96
C ALA A 21 20.08 -10.37 32.01
N LEU A 22 21.31 -10.36 31.54
CA LEU A 22 21.70 -9.49 30.45
C LEU A 22 20.80 -9.88 29.29
N ALA A 23 19.79 -9.07 29.03
CA ALA A 23 19.03 -9.15 27.80
C ALA A 23 20.06 -9.00 26.68
N GLN A 24 20.41 -10.11 26.06
CA GLN A 24 21.28 -10.09 24.91
C GLN A 24 20.61 -9.22 23.87
N SER A 25 21.23 -8.09 23.57
CA SER A 25 20.82 -7.27 22.43
C SER A 25 20.75 -8.18 21.22
N PRO A 26 19.65 -8.17 20.46
CA PRO A 26 19.55 -9.03 19.30
C PRO A 26 20.76 -8.77 18.40
N VAL A 27 21.53 -9.81 18.14
CA VAL A 27 22.65 -9.77 17.19
C VAL A 27 22.06 -9.23 15.90
N PRO A 28 22.63 -8.21 15.28
CA PRO A 28 22.14 -7.72 13.99
C PRO A 28 22.28 -8.84 12.96
N ILE A 29 21.15 -9.45 12.67
CA ILE A 29 21.07 -10.56 11.71
C ILE A 29 21.03 -9.92 10.33
N GLY A 30 22.14 -10.00 9.61
CA GLY A 30 22.19 -9.51 8.22
C GLY A 30 21.41 -10.41 7.24
N ASN A 31 21.13 -9.89 6.06
CA ASN A 31 20.43 -10.56 4.98
C ASN A 31 20.93 -11.99 4.68
N ALA A 32 22.21 -12.25 4.85
CA ALA A 32 22.81 -13.57 4.62
C ALA A 32 22.20 -14.64 5.54
N ALA A 33 21.98 -14.32 6.82
CA ALA A 33 21.37 -15.25 7.76
C ALA A 33 19.90 -15.54 7.41
N CYS A 34 19.16 -14.58 6.90
CA CYS A 34 17.78 -14.78 6.46
C CYS A 34 17.71 -15.77 5.29
N LYS A 35 18.63 -15.67 4.35
CA LYS A 35 18.67 -16.47 3.13
C LYS A 35 19.00 -17.95 3.35
N THR A 36 19.61 -18.32 4.47
CA THR A 36 19.87 -19.72 4.80
C THR A 36 18.61 -20.57 4.95
N CYS A 37 17.52 -19.96 5.45
CA CYS A 37 16.21 -20.60 5.57
C CYS A 37 15.24 -20.15 4.48
N HIS A 38 15.31 -18.88 4.06
CA HIS A 38 14.45 -18.30 3.04
C HIS A 38 15.09 -18.38 1.64
N VAL A 39 15.49 -19.58 1.22
CA VAL A 39 16.25 -19.86 -0.01
C VAL A 39 15.59 -19.34 -1.29
N LYS A 40 14.26 -19.31 -1.37
CA LYS A 40 13.55 -18.77 -2.54
C LYS A 40 13.77 -17.28 -2.76
N TYR A 41 14.30 -16.58 -1.76
CA TYR A 41 14.63 -15.16 -1.83
C TYR A 41 16.13 -14.89 -1.94
N GLU A 42 16.94 -15.93 -2.12
CA GLU A 42 18.40 -15.82 -2.21
C GLU A 42 18.83 -14.83 -3.30
N GLY A 43 18.19 -14.89 -4.47
CA GLY A 43 18.43 -14.00 -5.60
C GLY A 43 17.60 -12.70 -5.59
N HIS A 44 16.88 -12.41 -4.49
CA HIS A 44 16.00 -11.26 -4.42
C HIS A 44 16.79 -9.95 -4.48
N LYS A 45 16.70 -9.26 -5.61
CA LYS A 45 17.29 -7.94 -5.87
C LYS A 45 16.33 -7.14 -6.71
N VAL A 46 15.38 -6.45 -6.08
CA VAL A 46 14.48 -5.55 -6.80
C VAL A 46 15.20 -4.24 -7.12
N ASN A 47 15.78 -3.63 -6.11
CA ASN A 47 16.67 -2.48 -6.20
C ASN A 47 17.43 -2.34 -4.87
N VAL A 48 18.39 -1.40 -4.80
CA VAL A 48 19.22 -1.19 -3.62
C VAL A 48 18.44 -0.90 -2.34
N PHE A 49 17.27 -0.24 -2.47
CA PHE A 49 16.45 0.15 -1.31
C PHE A 49 15.54 -0.99 -0.81
N HIS A 50 15.17 -1.94 -1.67
CA HIS A 50 14.31 -3.07 -1.32
C HIS A 50 15.09 -4.39 -1.23
N SER A 51 16.40 -4.33 -1.02
CA SER A 51 17.26 -5.51 -0.91
C SER A 51 17.56 -5.90 0.53
N ASP A 52 17.30 -5.01 1.49
CA ASP A 52 17.50 -5.28 2.91
C ASP A 52 16.22 -5.85 3.54
N CYS A 53 16.30 -7.07 4.05
CA CYS A 53 15.18 -7.75 4.67
C CYS A 53 14.69 -7.00 5.92
N LEU A 54 15.62 -6.52 6.74
CA LEU A 54 15.30 -5.87 8.01
C LEU A 54 14.77 -4.45 7.87
N ALA A 55 14.91 -3.85 6.69
CA ALA A 55 14.26 -2.57 6.41
C ALA A 55 12.73 -2.65 6.47
N CYS A 56 12.18 -3.85 6.24
CA CYS A 56 10.74 -4.08 6.19
C CYS A 56 10.26 -5.12 7.22
N HIS A 57 11.07 -6.12 7.53
CA HIS A 57 10.70 -7.22 8.40
C HIS A 57 11.36 -7.11 9.77
N THR A 58 10.56 -7.27 10.82
CA THR A 58 11.05 -7.32 12.20
C THR A 58 10.87 -8.75 12.73
N PRO A 59 11.94 -9.54 12.85
CA PRO A 59 11.86 -10.88 13.44
C PRO A 59 11.65 -10.77 14.95
N GLU A 60 10.75 -11.57 15.46
CA GLU A 60 10.64 -11.78 16.91
C GLU A 60 11.79 -12.68 17.41
N ALA A 61 12.13 -12.58 18.68
CA ALA A 61 13.22 -13.40 19.27
C ALA A 61 13.04 -14.90 19.05
N LYS A 62 11.81 -15.36 18.99
CA LYS A 62 11.45 -16.77 18.72
C LYS A 62 11.63 -17.21 17.27
N HIS A 63 11.73 -16.27 16.34
CA HIS A 63 11.78 -16.59 14.92
C HIS A 63 12.89 -17.56 14.55
N LEU A 64 14.09 -17.36 15.11
CA LEU A 64 15.23 -18.23 14.88
C LEU A 64 15.20 -19.50 15.76
N ALA A 65 14.69 -19.38 17.00
CA ALA A 65 14.70 -20.47 17.96
C ALA A 65 13.67 -21.56 17.65
N GLU A 66 12.51 -21.19 17.09
CA GLU A 66 11.36 -22.10 16.91
C GLU A 66 11.08 -22.44 15.44
N GLY A 67 12.06 -22.29 14.54
CA GLY A 67 11.90 -22.60 13.11
C GLY A 67 10.98 -21.65 12.36
N GLY A 68 10.73 -20.48 12.89
CA GLY A 68 10.23 -19.30 12.17
C GLY A 68 8.73 -19.20 11.91
N LYS A 69 7.93 -20.21 12.16
CA LYS A 69 6.48 -20.14 11.85
C LYS A 69 5.75 -19.18 12.80
N GLY A 70 5.08 -18.17 12.22
CA GLY A 70 4.19 -17.27 12.94
C GLY A 70 4.87 -16.21 13.82
N THR A 71 6.18 -16.07 13.73
CA THR A 71 7.00 -15.19 14.59
C THR A 71 7.64 -14.03 13.83
N MET A 72 7.12 -13.69 12.67
CA MET A 72 7.53 -12.56 11.85
C MET A 72 6.37 -11.57 11.69
N GLN A 73 6.61 -10.33 12.03
CA GLN A 73 5.64 -9.28 11.74
C GLN A 73 5.70 -8.90 10.26
N PHE A 74 4.53 -8.85 9.63
CA PHE A 74 4.43 -8.39 8.25
C PHE A 74 4.46 -6.85 8.21
N PRO A 75 5.16 -6.26 7.23
CA PRO A 75 5.21 -4.82 7.06
C PRO A 75 3.80 -4.22 6.88
N THR A 76 3.55 -3.15 7.60
CA THR A 76 2.35 -2.31 7.46
C THR A 76 2.63 -1.13 6.53
N ALA A 77 1.60 -0.34 6.22
CA ALA A 77 1.78 0.89 5.47
C ALA A 77 2.79 1.84 6.14
N ASP A 78 2.88 1.86 7.46
CA ASP A 78 3.80 2.74 8.18
C ASP A 78 5.27 2.39 7.91
N ASN A 79 5.60 1.10 7.77
CA ASN A 79 6.94 0.67 7.37
C ASN A 79 7.30 1.23 5.98
N CYS A 80 6.38 1.17 5.04
CA CYS A 80 6.57 1.70 3.69
C CYS A 80 6.69 3.23 3.71
N LEU A 81 5.82 3.89 4.45
CA LEU A 81 5.75 5.35 4.56
C LEU A 81 6.94 5.94 5.32
N SER A 82 7.69 5.18 6.10
CA SER A 82 8.92 5.69 6.72
C SER A 82 9.92 6.23 5.69
N CYS A 83 9.96 5.62 4.50
CA CYS A 83 10.79 6.06 3.38
C CYS A 83 9.97 6.75 2.27
N HIS A 84 8.73 6.30 2.04
CA HIS A 84 7.87 6.79 0.96
C HIS A 84 7.00 8.00 1.33
N LYS A 85 7.40 8.75 2.36
CA LYS A 85 6.67 9.90 2.91
C LYS A 85 6.74 11.16 2.03
N ASN A 86 7.91 11.46 1.52
CA ASN A 86 8.30 12.82 1.14
C ASN A 86 8.71 12.95 -0.33
N ASN A 87 8.28 12.09 -1.21
CA ASN A 87 8.70 12.16 -2.58
C ASN A 87 7.54 12.42 -3.54
N ASP A 88 7.87 12.74 -4.78
CA ASP A 88 6.99 13.13 -5.88
C ASP A 88 5.84 12.14 -6.19
N HIS A 89 5.77 11.05 -5.46
CA HIS A 89 4.79 9.98 -5.67
C HIS A 89 3.44 10.18 -4.96
N LYS A 90 3.15 11.36 -4.40
CA LYS A 90 1.84 11.76 -3.82
C LYS A 90 1.24 10.78 -2.79
N ARG A 91 2.08 9.97 -2.13
CA ARG A 91 1.62 9.00 -1.13
C ARG A 91 1.25 9.63 0.21
N MET A 92 1.51 10.91 0.38
CA MET A 92 1.09 11.70 1.55
C MET A 92 -0.42 11.63 1.81
N ASN A 93 -1.20 11.42 0.77
CA ASN A 93 -2.66 11.34 0.89
C ASN A 93 -3.16 9.94 1.28
N TRP A 94 -2.27 8.93 1.40
CA TRP A 94 -2.67 7.57 1.74
C TRP A 94 -3.52 7.49 3.01
N ALA A 95 -3.15 8.22 4.05
CA ALA A 95 -3.89 8.24 5.32
C ALA A 95 -5.38 8.62 5.17
N PHE A 96 -5.72 9.37 4.13
CA PHE A 96 -7.07 9.85 3.83
C PHE A 96 -7.73 9.07 2.69
N SER A 97 -7.05 8.10 2.09
CA SER A 97 -7.58 7.32 0.98
C SER A 97 -8.71 6.39 1.40
N GLU A 98 -9.63 6.11 0.50
CA GLU A 98 -10.71 5.14 0.74
C GLU A 98 -10.14 3.72 0.91
N HIS A 99 -9.03 3.40 0.24
CA HIS A 99 -8.34 2.13 0.41
C HIS A 99 -7.79 1.96 1.83
N LYS A 100 -7.19 3.01 2.41
CA LYS A 100 -6.76 2.97 3.82
C LYS A 100 -7.93 2.83 4.77
N LYS A 101 -9.03 3.53 4.53
CA LYS A 101 -10.27 3.39 5.32
C LYS A 101 -10.84 1.96 5.24
N ALA A 102 -10.71 1.33 4.08
CA ALA A 102 -11.06 -0.07 3.86
C ALA A 102 -10.03 -1.06 4.45
N LYS A 103 -9.03 -0.58 5.21
CA LYS A 103 -7.97 -1.37 5.86
C LYS A 103 -7.05 -2.11 4.88
N LEU A 104 -6.92 -1.63 3.66
CA LEU A 104 -5.92 -2.15 2.73
C LEU A 104 -4.52 -1.65 3.12
N GLU A 105 -3.53 -2.46 2.80
CA GLU A 105 -2.12 -2.17 3.01
C GLU A 105 -1.39 -2.09 1.65
N CYS A 106 -0.22 -1.45 1.63
CA CYS A 106 0.57 -1.31 0.40
C CYS A 106 0.82 -2.65 -0.29
N ARG A 107 1.05 -3.70 0.50
CA ARG A 107 1.30 -5.07 0.05
C ARG A 107 0.09 -5.74 -0.63
N ASP A 108 -1.12 -5.20 -0.48
CA ASP A 108 -2.30 -5.78 -1.13
C ASP A 108 -2.27 -5.52 -2.64
N CYS A 109 -1.64 -4.43 -3.03
CA CYS A 109 -1.46 -4.02 -4.43
C CYS A 109 -0.03 -4.21 -4.94
N HIS A 110 0.98 -4.01 -4.10
CA HIS A 110 2.40 -4.08 -4.48
C HIS A 110 3.04 -5.39 -4.03
N GLY A 111 3.84 -5.97 -4.91
CA GLY A 111 4.57 -7.22 -4.65
C GLY A 111 6.08 -6.98 -4.60
N ILE A 112 6.64 -6.81 -3.40
CA ILE A 112 8.07 -6.51 -3.25
C ILE A 112 8.95 -7.70 -3.61
N HIS A 113 8.56 -8.92 -3.22
CA HIS A 113 9.38 -10.11 -3.43
C HIS A 113 9.28 -10.70 -4.84
N ALA A 114 8.11 -10.62 -5.45
CA ALA A 114 7.86 -11.19 -6.77
C ALA A 114 6.88 -10.30 -7.55
N PRO A 115 7.28 -9.08 -7.90
CA PRO A 115 6.42 -8.22 -8.70
C PRO A 115 6.28 -8.82 -10.10
N LYS A 116 5.06 -8.82 -10.65
CA LYS A 116 4.83 -9.24 -12.03
C LYS A 116 5.35 -8.21 -13.01
N ILE A 117 5.20 -6.93 -12.69
CA ILE A 117 5.78 -5.82 -13.44
C ILE A 117 6.98 -5.30 -12.64
N LYS A 118 8.16 -5.42 -13.23
CA LYS A 118 9.43 -5.06 -12.60
C LYS A 118 10.00 -3.72 -13.05
N GLU A 119 9.35 -3.06 -13.98
CA GLU A 119 9.79 -1.77 -14.48
C GLU A 119 9.72 -0.71 -13.39
N LEU A 120 10.83 -0.02 -13.15
CA LEU A 120 11.02 0.93 -12.05
C LEU A 120 10.01 2.08 -12.06
N ASN A 121 9.51 2.45 -13.24
CA ASN A 121 8.63 3.60 -13.42
C ASN A 121 7.13 3.28 -13.29
N VAL A 122 6.74 2.00 -13.23
CA VAL A 122 5.33 1.58 -13.21
C VAL A 122 4.88 0.95 -11.89
N GLY A 123 5.76 0.90 -10.91
CA GLY A 123 5.47 0.27 -9.62
C GLY A 123 5.62 -1.25 -9.63
N MET A 124 5.67 -1.84 -8.47
CA MET A 124 5.82 -3.28 -8.27
C MET A 124 4.46 -3.92 -8.09
N TRP A 125 3.71 -4.08 -9.18
CA TRP A 125 2.35 -4.60 -9.14
C TRP A 125 2.30 -6.11 -8.91
N LYS A 126 1.27 -6.57 -8.20
CA LYS A 126 0.96 -8.00 -8.06
C LYS A 126 0.29 -8.61 -9.28
N SER A 127 -0.19 -7.81 -10.20
CA SER A 127 -0.85 -8.24 -11.43
C SER A 127 -0.09 -7.78 -12.65
N ASP A 128 -0.36 -8.38 -13.80
CA ASP A 128 0.30 -8.06 -15.07
C ASP A 128 -0.01 -6.65 -15.55
N THR A 129 -1.17 -6.11 -15.16
CA THR A 129 -1.55 -4.73 -15.39
C THR A 129 -2.18 -4.13 -14.13
N ASN A 130 -2.10 -2.80 -13.98
CA ASN A 130 -2.79 -2.14 -12.88
C ASN A 130 -4.32 -2.28 -12.99
N SER A 131 -4.86 -2.28 -14.21
CA SER A 131 -6.30 -2.43 -14.44
C SER A 131 -6.80 -3.81 -14.01
N ALA A 132 -6.08 -4.90 -14.33
CA ALA A 132 -6.41 -6.23 -13.88
C ALA A 132 -6.39 -6.34 -12.34
N LEU A 133 -5.41 -5.70 -11.71
CA LEU A 133 -5.35 -5.62 -10.25
C LEU A 133 -6.59 -4.94 -9.66
N CYS A 134 -6.94 -3.75 -10.16
CA CYS A 134 -8.10 -3.01 -9.69
C CYS A 134 -9.40 -3.80 -9.87
N MET A 135 -9.59 -4.40 -11.05
CA MET A 135 -10.78 -5.19 -11.39
C MET A 135 -10.89 -6.49 -10.58
N SER A 136 -9.83 -6.94 -9.91
CA SER A 136 -9.90 -8.10 -9.02
C SER A 136 -10.84 -7.87 -7.83
N CYS A 137 -10.97 -6.63 -7.39
CA CYS A 137 -11.87 -6.20 -6.31
C CYS A 137 -13.06 -5.38 -6.82
N HIS A 138 -12.86 -4.45 -7.75
CA HIS A 138 -13.89 -3.59 -8.33
C HIS A 138 -14.67 -4.30 -9.45
N LYS A 139 -15.44 -5.32 -9.08
CA LYS A 139 -16.16 -6.21 -10.02
C LYS A 139 -17.29 -5.51 -10.77
N ASP A 140 -17.97 -4.58 -10.14
CA ASP A 140 -19.02 -3.76 -10.74
C ASP A 140 -18.46 -2.85 -11.85
N VAL A 141 -17.31 -2.24 -11.60
CA VAL A 141 -16.60 -1.44 -12.61
C VAL A 141 -16.10 -2.33 -13.75
N ALA A 142 -15.55 -3.49 -13.43
CA ALA A 142 -15.13 -4.46 -14.44
C ALA A 142 -16.31 -4.90 -15.35
N ALA A 143 -17.50 -5.10 -14.77
CA ALA A 143 -18.69 -5.40 -15.54
C ALA A 143 -19.11 -4.25 -16.47
N ARG A 144 -19.05 -3.01 -15.98
CA ARG A 144 -19.36 -1.81 -16.82
C ARG A 144 -18.37 -1.64 -17.96
N MET A 145 -17.08 -1.92 -17.77
CA MET A 145 -16.07 -1.89 -18.83
C MET A 145 -16.30 -2.91 -19.95
N ASN A 146 -17.26 -3.83 -19.78
CA ASN A 146 -17.70 -4.76 -20.83
C ASN A 146 -18.90 -4.26 -21.65
N MET A 147 -19.47 -3.10 -21.30
CA MET A 147 -20.61 -2.53 -22.04
C MET A 147 -20.18 -2.01 -23.41
N PRO A 148 -21.12 -1.90 -24.39
CA PRO A 148 -20.80 -1.49 -25.75
C PRO A 148 -20.10 -0.12 -25.87
N SER A 149 -20.39 0.79 -24.96
CA SER A 149 -19.77 2.10 -24.90
C SER A 149 -18.96 2.20 -23.60
N HIS A 150 -17.63 2.26 -23.69
CA HIS A 150 -16.71 2.35 -22.57
C HIS A 150 -15.41 3.03 -22.99
N HIS A 151 -14.64 3.53 -22.03
CA HIS A 151 -13.26 3.94 -22.30
C HIS A 151 -12.38 2.73 -22.55
N PRO A 152 -11.35 2.82 -23.42
CA PRO A 152 -10.55 1.68 -23.89
C PRO A 152 -9.54 1.20 -22.82
N VAL A 153 -10.04 0.87 -21.64
CA VAL A 153 -9.23 0.35 -20.52
C VAL A 153 -8.90 -1.13 -20.75
N LYS A 154 -9.86 -1.91 -21.24
CA LYS A 154 -9.66 -3.33 -21.56
C LYS A 154 -8.72 -3.52 -22.73
N GLU A 155 -8.79 -2.62 -23.69
CA GLU A 155 -7.97 -2.61 -24.91
C GLU A 155 -6.56 -2.06 -24.64
N GLY A 156 -6.26 -1.63 -23.43
CA GLY A 156 -4.95 -1.11 -23.03
C GLY A 156 -4.67 0.32 -23.47
N GLY A 157 -5.64 1.02 -24.06
CA GLY A 157 -5.49 2.43 -24.44
C GLY A 157 -5.48 3.39 -23.24
N LEU A 158 -6.10 2.97 -22.16
CA LEU A 158 -6.10 3.70 -20.88
C LEU A 158 -5.89 2.72 -19.71
N SER A 159 -5.57 3.25 -18.56
CA SER A 159 -5.54 2.50 -17.29
C SER A 159 -6.43 3.16 -16.24
N CYS A 160 -6.79 2.44 -15.21
CA CYS A 160 -7.56 3.00 -14.10
C CYS A 160 -6.86 4.22 -13.49
N THR A 161 -5.53 4.18 -13.42
CA THR A 161 -4.70 5.28 -12.89
C THR A 161 -4.55 6.46 -13.85
N SER A 162 -5.04 6.37 -15.06
CA SER A 162 -5.16 7.55 -15.94
C SER A 162 -6.17 8.56 -15.39
N CYS A 163 -7.12 8.09 -14.58
CA CYS A 163 -8.17 8.89 -14.00
C CYS A 163 -8.15 8.89 -12.47
N HIS A 164 -7.77 7.78 -11.83
CA HIS A 164 -7.82 7.59 -10.39
C HIS A 164 -6.43 7.54 -9.77
N ASP A 165 -6.28 8.15 -8.59
CA ASP A 165 -5.10 7.96 -7.74
C ASP A 165 -5.47 7.02 -6.60
N PRO A 166 -4.99 5.76 -6.59
CA PRO A 166 -5.31 4.79 -5.55
C PRO A 166 -4.72 5.16 -4.18
N HIS A 167 -3.73 6.04 -4.14
CA HIS A 167 -3.13 6.57 -2.91
C HIS A 167 -3.82 7.85 -2.42
N GLY A 168 -4.70 8.42 -3.24
CA GLY A 168 -5.33 9.70 -2.98
C GLY A 168 -6.55 9.63 -2.06
N SER A 169 -6.93 10.80 -1.56
CA SER A 169 -8.07 10.94 -0.65
C SER A 169 -9.42 10.93 -1.34
N LYS A 170 -9.49 11.28 -2.60
CA LYS A 170 -10.73 11.38 -3.37
C LYS A 170 -10.50 10.98 -4.81
N ASN A 171 -11.49 10.31 -5.33
CA ASN A 171 -11.48 9.49 -6.52
C ASN A 171 -11.10 10.16 -7.83
N THR A 172 -11.17 11.43 -7.91
CA THR A 172 -10.88 12.18 -9.11
C THR A 172 -10.37 13.53 -8.69
N SER A 173 -9.56 14.13 -9.50
CA SER A 173 -8.82 15.33 -9.21
C SER A 173 -9.57 16.34 -8.34
N LEU A 174 -8.85 16.94 -7.39
CA LEU A 174 -9.32 18.05 -6.55
C LEU A 174 -9.77 19.29 -7.34
N ALA A 175 -9.44 19.34 -8.62
CA ALA A 175 -9.72 20.47 -9.51
C ALA A 175 -11.12 20.49 -10.13
N GLY A 176 -12.01 19.60 -9.66
CA GLY A 176 -13.32 19.42 -10.28
C GLY A 176 -13.35 18.26 -11.29
N LYS A 177 -14.48 17.57 -11.36
CA LYS A 177 -14.63 16.38 -12.17
C LYS A 177 -14.39 16.64 -13.66
N ASN A 178 -14.86 17.78 -14.16
CA ASN A 178 -14.74 18.15 -15.57
C ASN A 178 -13.29 18.38 -15.99
N GLU A 179 -12.44 18.94 -15.13
CA GLU A 179 -11.02 19.15 -15.44
C GLU A 179 -10.28 17.83 -15.73
N LEU A 180 -10.67 16.75 -15.09
CA LEU A 180 -10.14 15.44 -15.41
C LEU A 180 -10.52 15.01 -16.82
N CYS A 181 -11.77 15.20 -17.22
CA CYS A 181 -12.26 14.89 -18.56
C CYS A 181 -11.56 15.75 -19.63
N PHE A 182 -11.37 17.01 -19.35
CA PHE A 182 -10.74 17.97 -20.26
C PHE A 182 -9.25 17.71 -20.53
N LYS A 183 -8.58 16.86 -19.76
CA LYS A 183 -7.21 16.44 -20.11
C LYS A 183 -7.12 15.79 -21.49
N CYS A 184 -8.19 15.14 -21.92
CA CYS A 184 -8.28 14.49 -23.21
C CYS A 184 -9.39 15.10 -24.10
N HIS A 185 -10.51 15.52 -23.50
CA HIS A 185 -11.69 16.03 -24.20
C HIS A 185 -11.72 17.57 -24.28
N GLN A 186 -10.63 18.19 -24.71
CA GLN A 186 -10.48 19.64 -24.75
C GLN A 186 -11.48 20.32 -25.72
N ASN A 187 -11.87 19.63 -26.77
CA ASN A 187 -12.82 20.14 -27.77
C ASN A 187 -14.21 20.45 -27.22
N VAL A 188 -14.56 19.89 -26.06
CA VAL A 188 -15.85 20.15 -25.40
C VAL A 188 -15.75 21.11 -24.22
N ARG A 189 -14.56 21.62 -23.93
CA ARG A 189 -14.30 22.47 -22.75
C ARG A 189 -15.05 23.80 -22.77
N GLY A 190 -15.32 24.39 -23.93
CA GLY A 190 -15.87 25.72 -24.04
C GLY A 190 -14.81 26.84 -24.04
N PRO A 191 -15.18 28.10 -23.97
CA PRO A 191 -16.57 28.60 -23.80
C PRO A 191 -17.47 28.30 -25.01
N LYS A 192 -18.75 28.10 -24.75
CA LYS A 192 -19.78 27.96 -25.79
C LYS A 192 -20.68 29.20 -25.80
N VAL A 193 -21.20 29.55 -26.96
CA VAL A 193 -22.12 30.71 -27.11
C VAL A 193 -23.40 30.47 -26.28
N PHE A 194 -23.86 29.23 -26.25
CA PHE A 194 -24.97 28.82 -25.40
C PHE A 194 -24.49 27.61 -24.54
N GLU A 195 -24.36 27.83 -23.27
CA GLU A 195 -23.96 26.80 -22.32
C GLU A 195 -25.19 26.12 -21.72
N HIS A 196 -25.15 24.81 -21.69
CA HIS A 196 -26.12 23.97 -20.97
C HIS A 196 -25.61 23.75 -19.56
N ALA A 197 -26.29 24.29 -18.55
CA ALA A 197 -25.81 24.31 -17.16
C ALA A 197 -25.25 22.94 -16.66
N PRO A 198 -25.91 21.80 -16.85
CA PRO A 198 -25.36 20.52 -16.43
C PRO A 198 -24.02 20.16 -17.04
N VAL A 199 -23.71 20.64 -18.25
CA VAL A 199 -22.43 20.38 -18.92
C VAL A 199 -21.29 21.15 -18.26
N VAL A 200 -21.59 22.35 -17.75
CA VAL A 200 -20.61 23.15 -17.02
C VAL A 200 -20.33 22.57 -15.62
N GLU A 201 -21.36 22.02 -15.00
CA GLU A 201 -21.26 21.53 -13.63
C GLU A 201 -20.56 20.18 -13.53
N ASP A 202 -21.04 19.16 -14.22
CA ASP A 202 -20.50 17.79 -14.11
C ASP A 202 -20.87 16.90 -15.31
N CYS A 203 -19.87 16.48 -16.08
CA CYS A 203 -20.05 15.55 -17.19
C CYS A 203 -20.73 14.24 -16.76
N THR A 204 -20.53 13.82 -15.52
CA THR A 204 -21.08 12.58 -15.01
C THR A 204 -22.59 12.60 -14.72
N TYR A 205 -23.23 13.77 -14.83
CA TYR A 205 -24.71 13.81 -14.79
C TYR A 205 -25.33 13.07 -15.98
N CYS A 206 -24.67 13.10 -17.12
CA CYS A 206 -25.15 12.46 -18.33
C CYS A 206 -24.30 11.27 -18.76
N HIS A 207 -23.01 11.22 -18.44
CA HIS A 207 -22.09 10.19 -18.87
C HIS A 207 -21.64 9.29 -17.72
N ASN A 208 -21.59 7.98 -17.97
CA ASN A 208 -20.92 7.02 -17.08
C ASN A 208 -19.54 6.67 -17.65
N PRO A 209 -18.43 7.19 -17.08
CA PRO A 209 -17.10 7.00 -17.65
C PRO A 209 -16.60 5.55 -17.63
N HIS A 210 -17.19 4.68 -16.84
CA HIS A 210 -16.81 3.28 -16.78
C HIS A 210 -17.49 2.42 -17.84
N GLY A 211 -18.66 2.85 -18.30
CA GLY A 211 -19.38 2.14 -19.37
C GLY A 211 -20.88 2.32 -19.30
N SER A 212 -21.50 2.19 -20.46
CA SER A 212 -22.93 2.34 -20.68
C SER A 212 -23.41 1.45 -21.81
N PRO A 213 -24.67 0.96 -21.76
CA PRO A 213 -25.30 0.31 -22.90
C PRO A 213 -25.60 1.30 -24.02
N ASN A 214 -25.63 2.60 -23.72
CA ASN A 214 -25.95 3.66 -24.67
C ASN A 214 -24.71 4.23 -25.31
N ARG A 215 -24.81 4.73 -26.53
CA ARG A 215 -23.70 5.37 -27.24
C ARG A 215 -23.16 6.56 -26.44
N ARG A 216 -21.88 6.87 -26.63
CA ARG A 216 -21.19 8.02 -26.01
C ARG A 216 -21.23 8.00 -24.48
N LEU A 217 -21.26 6.83 -23.86
CA LEU A 217 -21.31 6.67 -22.41
C LEU A 217 -22.56 7.27 -21.73
N LEU A 218 -23.61 7.56 -22.47
CA LEU A 218 -24.82 8.18 -21.91
C LEU A 218 -25.52 7.25 -20.94
N GLN A 219 -25.94 7.77 -19.79
CA GLN A 219 -26.71 7.00 -18.80
C GLN A 219 -28.10 6.68 -19.29
N LEU A 220 -28.70 7.57 -20.07
CA LEU A 220 -29.99 7.39 -20.69
C LEU A 220 -29.87 7.35 -22.21
N ALA A 221 -30.72 6.57 -22.86
CA ALA A 221 -30.82 6.57 -24.30
C ALA A 221 -31.29 7.94 -24.80
N GLN A 222 -30.70 8.39 -25.89
CA GLN A 222 -31.23 9.54 -26.59
C GLN A 222 -32.47 9.09 -27.39
N PRO A 223 -33.52 9.94 -27.46
CA PRO A 223 -34.69 9.68 -28.29
C PRO A 223 -34.33 9.65 -29.80
#